data_c2734ca25faef292d844a73f1cdcd48d
#
_entry.id   c2734ca25faef292d844a73f1cdcd48d
#
_cell.length_a   1.000
_cell.length_b   1.000
_cell.length_c   1.000
_cell.angle_alpha   90.00
_cell.angle_beta   90.00
_cell.angle_gamma   90.00
#
_symmetry.space_group_name_H-M   'P 1'
#
loop_
_entity.id
_entity.type
_entity.pdbx_description
1 polymer ?
#
loop_
_entity_poly.entity_id
_entity_poly.type
_entity_poly.pdbx_seq_one_letter_code
_entity_poly.pdbx_strand_id
1 'polypeptide(L)'
;MAIRTYREAVKEALAQEMALDDRVVLIGEDVCGGQAGTAEVGSKGEAFGGVLGVTKGLWTEFGSARVIDTPITESAIIGMAAGAAMTGLRPVAELMFMDFFGVCHDMLYNQAAKFRYMFGGKAKAPMVVRGMIGAGFSAAAQHSQSPYHIFATTPGLKVMVPSTPYDVKGLLIQAIRDDDPVVFCEHKALYDIKGEVPEEPYTIPFGVANYTREGTDVTIIALAAMVHKANQVADKLAAEGISVEVVDPRTVSPLDEDGILESVTSTGRVVIVDESAARLGFAHDLAALIATKAFYQLKAPIIMVTPPHTPVPFSPVLEQAWIPSADRIEAAVRKVMEA
;
A
#
# COMPACT_ATOMS: atom_id res chain seq x y z
N MET A 1 20.07 -8.95 -9.59
CA MET A 1 19.37 -7.66 -9.29
C MET A 1 19.22 -6.87 -10.59
N ALA A 2 18.05 -6.33 -10.85
CA ALA A 2 17.80 -5.45 -11.98
C ALA A 2 17.19 -4.15 -11.47
N ILE A 3 17.46 -3.04 -12.16
CA ILE A 3 16.78 -1.77 -11.86
C ILE A 3 15.39 -1.82 -12.44
N ARG A 4 14.38 -1.62 -11.61
CA ARG A 4 12.95 -1.57 -11.98
C ARG A 4 12.33 -0.31 -11.41
N THR A 5 11.36 0.24 -12.13
CA THR A 5 10.41 1.16 -11.52
C THR A 5 9.45 0.39 -10.62
N TYR A 6 8.78 1.07 -9.70
CA TYR A 6 7.77 0.47 -8.83
C TYR A 6 6.65 -0.21 -9.65
N ARG A 7 6.13 0.45 -10.71
CA ARG A 7 5.11 -0.17 -11.59
C ARG A 7 5.63 -1.39 -12.35
N GLU A 8 6.89 -1.38 -12.81
CA GLU A 8 7.51 -2.54 -13.44
C GLU A 8 7.66 -3.70 -12.47
N ALA A 9 7.96 -3.42 -11.19
CA ALA A 9 8.05 -4.43 -10.15
C ALA A 9 6.68 -5.06 -9.83
N VAL A 10 5.59 -4.27 -9.83
CA VAL A 10 4.20 -4.78 -9.74
C VAL A 10 3.89 -5.71 -10.92
N LYS A 11 4.15 -5.24 -12.15
CA LYS A 11 3.93 -6.04 -13.36
C LYS A 11 4.71 -7.35 -13.33
N GLU A 12 5.99 -7.29 -12.94
CA GLU A 12 6.87 -8.46 -12.87
C GLU A 12 6.36 -9.49 -11.86
N ALA A 13 5.87 -9.03 -10.69
CA ALA A 13 5.22 -9.90 -9.70
C ALA A 13 4.00 -10.62 -10.27
N LEU A 14 3.10 -9.87 -10.93
CA LEU A 14 1.91 -10.43 -11.56
C LEU A 14 2.27 -11.45 -12.64
N ALA A 15 3.17 -11.10 -13.57
CA ALA A 15 3.61 -11.99 -14.65
C ALA A 15 4.20 -13.28 -14.11
N GLN A 16 5.08 -13.21 -13.12
CA GLN A 16 5.72 -14.38 -12.52
C GLN A 16 4.71 -15.30 -11.84
N GLU A 17 3.79 -14.76 -11.04
CA GLU A 17 2.79 -15.58 -10.37
C GLU A 17 1.75 -16.16 -11.33
N MET A 18 1.36 -15.42 -12.36
CA MET A 18 0.49 -15.94 -13.42
C MET A 18 1.16 -17.04 -14.25
N ALA A 19 2.47 -16.97 -14.46
CA ALA A 19 3.22 -18.03 -15.16
C ALA A 19 3.41 -19.29 -14.29
N LEU A 20 3.48 -19.13 -12.96
CA LEU A 20 3.68 -20.24 -12.02
C LEU A 20 2.38 -20.96 -11.63
N ASP A 21 1.25 -20.26 -11.61
CA ASP A 21 -0.04 -20.80 -11.15
C ASP A 21 -1.17 -20.37 -12.07
N ASP A 22 -1.76 -21.33 -12.77
CA ASP A 22 -2.87 -21.11 -13.71
C ASP A 22 -4.15 -20.61 -13.05
N ARG A 23 -4.26 -20.68 -11.72
CA ARG A 23 -5.38 -20.17 -10.94
C ARG A 23 -5.32 -18.67 -10.72
N VAL A 24 -4.15 -18.03 -10.89
CA VAL A 24 -4.00 -16.58 -10.74
C VAL A 24 -4.62 -15.88 -11.95
N VAL A 25 -5.63 -15.06 -11.72
CA VAL A 25 -6.34 -14.28 -12.74
C VAL A 25 -6.38 -12.82 -12.35
N LEU A 26 -6.23 -11.93 -13.33
CA LEU A 26 -6.33 -10.49 -13.14
C LEU A 26 -7.70 -10.01 -13.61
N ILE A 27 -8.42 -9.24 -12.79
CA ILE A 27 -9.78 -8.77 -13.08
C ILE A 27 -9.85 -7.29 -12.73
N GLY A 28 -10.37 -6.46 -13.61
CA GLY A 28 -10.56 -5.03 -13.31
C GLY A 28 -10.98 -4.22 -14.53
N GLU A 29 -11.17 -2.94 -14.30
CA GLU A 29 -11.46 -1.97 -15.34
C GLU A 29 -10.19 -1.64 -16.11
N ASP A 30 -10.26 -1.71 -17.45
CA ASP A 30 -9.19 -1.35 -18.40
C ASP A 30 -7.85 -2.10 -18.20
N VAL A 31 -7.83 -3.20 -17.44
CA VAL A 31 -6.59 -3.96 -17.15
C VAL A 31 -5.98 -4.59 -18.40
N CYS A 32 -6.79 -4.81 -19.46
CA CYS A 32 -6.32 -5.28 -20.78
C CYS A 32 -5.83 -4.16 -21.68
N GLY A 33 -6.22 -2.92 -21.45
CA GLY A 33 -5.78 -1.80 -22.26
C GLY A 33 -6.85 -0.84 -22.76
N GLY A 34 -7.99 -0.79 -22.09
CA GLY A 34 -9.04 0.18 -22.33
C GLY A 34 -9.97 -0.18 -23.49
N GLN A 35 -11.22 -0.09 -23.22
CA GLN A 35 -12.46 -0.46 -23.92
C GLN A 35 -12.86 -1.92 -23.71
N ALA A 36 -13.58 -2.14 -22.62
CA ALA A 36 -14.22 -3.40 -22.30
C ALA A 36 -14.82 -4.08 -23.53
N GLY A 37 -14.22 -5.16 -23.95
CA GLY A 37 -14.80 -6.12 -24.91
C GLY A 37 -14.87 -5.69 -26.37
N THR A 38 -14.33 -4.53 -26.78
CA THR A 38 -14.25 -4.14 -28.20
C THR A 38 -12.83 -4.17 -28.74
N ALA A 39 -11.90 -4.76 -28.00
CA ALA A 39 -10.59 -4.96 -28.53
C ALA A 39 -10.68 -5.89 -29.75
N GLU A 40 -10.81 -5.31 -30.94
CA GLU A 40 -10.03 -5.77 -32.08
C GLU A 40 -8.55 -5.63 -31.69
N VAL A 41 -8.17 -6.36 -30.64
CA VAL A 41 -6.80 -6.54 -30.15
C VAL A 41 -6.12 -7.50 -31.13
N GLY A 42 -6.03 -7.07 -32.33
CA GLY A 42 -5.32 -7.66 -33.43
C GLY A 42 -4.62 -6.58 -34.25
N SER A 43 -4.98 -5.36 -34.08
CA SER A 43 -4.31 -4.23 -34.72
C SER A 43 -3.19 -3.71 -33.82
N LYS A 44 -1.99 -4.27 -33.93
CA LYS A 44 -0.65 -3.67 -33.70
C LYS A 44 -0.49 -2.55 -32.64
N GLY A 45 -1.46 -2.32 -31.73
CA GLY A 45 -1.36 -1.42 -30.61
C GLY A 45 -1.09 -2.22 -29.34
N GLU A 46 0.02 -1.97 -28.69
CA GLU A 46 0.28 -2.51 -27.35
C GLU A 46 -0.87 -2.10 -26.43
N ALA A 47 -1.51 -3.07 -25.81
CA ALA A 47 -2.53 -2.83 -24.81
C ALA A 47 -1.99 -1.89 -23.72
N PHE A 48 -2.76 -0.83 -23.32
CA PHE A 48 -2.28 0.18 -22.39
C PHE A 48 -2.02 -0.36 -20.98
N GLY A 49 -2.74 -1.38 -20.53
CA GLY A 49 -2.55 -2.03 -19.25
C GLY A 49 -2.96 -1.19 -18.05
N GLY A 50 -4.22 -0.76 -18.02
CA GLY A 50 -4.77 0.13 -17.01
C GLY A 50 -4.39 1.59 -17.22
N VAL A 51 -4.95 2.48 -16.39
CA VAL A 51 -4.81 3.95 -16.52
C VAL A 51 -3.35 4.42 -16.44
N LEU A 52 -2.52 3.74 -15.66
CA LEU A 52 -1.10 4.08 -15.49
C LEU A 52 -0.14 3.02 -16.08
N GLY A 53 -0.66 2.10 -16.88
CA GLY A 53 0.15 1.11 -17.62
C GLY A 53 0.77 0.01 -16.75
N VAL A 54 0.26 -0.22 -15.54
CA VAL A 54 0.83 -1.19 -14.59
C VAL A 54 0.74 -2.62 -15.12
N THR A 55 -0.37 -2.98 -15.79
CA THR A 55 -0.65 -4.32 -16.30
C THR A 55 -0.32 -4.48 -17.79
N LYS A 56 0.37 -3.50 -18.38
CA LYS A 56 0.71 -3.48 -19.82
C LYS A 56 1.42 -4.76 -20.27
N GLY A 57 0.85 -5.42 -21.28
CA GLY A 57 1.38 -6.63 -21.90
C GLY A 57 0.90 -7.95 -21.28
N LEU A 58 0.32 -7.93 -20.05
CA LEU A 58 -0.17 -9.17 -19.41
C LEU A 58 -1.29 -9.84 -20.22
N TRP A 59 -2.20 -9.05 -20.80
CA TRP A 59 -3.24 -9.60 -21.67
C TRP A 59 -2.69 -10.29 -22.91
N THR A 60 -1.66 -9.71 -23.53
CA THR A 60 -1.00 -10.31 -24.70
C THR A 60 -0.32 -11.64 -24.35
N GLU A 61 0.22 -11.75 -23.13
CA GLU A 61 0.96 -12.92 -22.65
C GLU A 61 0.02 -14.03 -22.17
N PHE A 62 -1.03 -13.69 -21.38
CA PHE A 62 -1.88 -14.68 -20.70
C PHE A 62 -3.29 -14.82 -21.30
N GLY A 63 -3.69 -13.95 -22.20
CA GLY A 63 -4.98 -13.99 -22.87
C GLY A 63 -6.19 -13.57 -22.05
N SER A 64 -7.36 -13.48 -22.71
CA SER A 64 -8.61 -12.98 -22.13
C SER A 64 -9.22 -13.86 -21.04
N ALA A 65 -8.84 -15.13 -20.96
CA ALA A 65 -9.31 -16.02 -19.89
C ALA A 65 -8.62 -15.75 -18.54
N ARG A 66 -7.47 -15.08 -18.57
CA ARG A 66 -6.63 -14.85 -17.41
C ARG A 66 -6.50 -13.37 -17.06
N VAL A 67 -6.67 -12.47 -18.01
CA VAL A 67 -6.69 -11.01 -17.83
C VAL A 67 -8.04 -10.52 -18.35
N ILE A 68 -8.92 -10.11 -17.44
CA ILE A 68 -10.34 -9.93 -17.68
C ILE A 68 -10.72 -8.46 -17.47
N ASP A 69 -11.04 -7.76 -18.56
CA ASP A 69 -11.63 -6.43 -18.47
C ASP A 69 -13.09 -6.50 -18.04
N THR A 70 -13.50 -5.52 -17.25
CA THR A 70 -14.87 -5.37 -16.81
C THR A 70 -15.41 -3.97 -17.17
N PRO A 71 -16.73 -3.81 -17.25
CA PRO A 71 -17.34 -2.48 -17.13
C PRO A 71 -16.99 -1.83 -15.78
N ILE A 72 -17.22 -0.53 -15.66
CA ILE A 72 -17.08 0.20 -14.38
C ILE A 72 -18.16 -0.31 -13.41
N THR A 73 -17.79 -1.26 -12.55
CA THR A 73 -18.72 -1.91 -11.61
C THR A 73 -17.94 -2.58 -10.48
N GLU A 74 -17.42 -1.80 -9.57
CA GLU A 74 -16.52 -2.25 -8.50
C GLU A 74 -17.16 -3.32 -7.61
N SER A 75 -18.48 -3.23 -7.34
CA SER A 75 -19.20 -4.27 -6.60
C SER A 75 -19.16 -5.62 -7.30
N ALA A 76 -19.30 -5.65 -8.63
CA ALA A 76 -19.21 -6.89 -9.39
C ALA A 76 -17.76 -7.39 -9.49
N ILE A 77 -16.78 -6.50 -9.67
CA ILE A 77 -15.35 -6.85 -9.71
C ILE A 77 -14.96 -7.56 -8.42
N ILE A 78 -15.18 -6.93 -7.28
CA ILE A 78 -14.77 -7.48 -5.97
C ILE A 78 -15.64 -8.69 -5.59
N GLY A 79 -16.95 -8.64 -5.84
CA GLY A 79 -17.85 -9.77 -5.57
C GLY A 79 -17.52 -11.02 -6.40
N MET A 80 -17.22 -10.84 -7.69
CA MET A 80 -16.78 -11.94 -8.57
C MET A 80 -15.43 -12.50 -8.11
N ALA A 81 -14.48 -11.64 -7.73
CA ALA A 81 -13.20 -12.08 -7.19
C ALA A 81 -13.37 -12.89 -5.91
N ALA A 82 -14.21 -12.43 -4.97
CA ALA A 82 -14.50 -13.15 -3.73
C ALA A 82 -15.11 -14.54 -4.00
N GLY A 83 -16.09 -14.62 -4.91
CA GLY A 83 -16.70 -15.89 -5.32
C GLY A 83 -15.73 -16.83 -6.04
N ALA A 84 -14.90 -16.30 -6.95
CA ALA A 84 -13.89 -17.05 -7.66
C ALA A 84 -12.81 -17.61 -6.71
N ALA A 85 -12.40 -16.84 -5.71
CA ALA A 85 -11.47 -17.29 -4.69
C ALA A 85 -12.02 -18.49 -3.90
N MET A 86 -13.31 -18.47 -3.53
CA MET A 86 -13.93 -19.59 -2.83
C MET A 86 -14.04 -20.86 -3.69
N THR A 87 -14.00 -20.74 -5.02
CA THR A 87 -14.08 -21.86 -5.94
C THR A 87 -12.72 -22.36 -6.44
N GLY A 88 -11.63 -21.80 -5.89
CA GLY A 88 -10.27 -22.31 -6.09
C GLY A 88 -9.38 -21.48 -7.00
N LEU A 89 -9.84 -20.34 -7.53
CA LEU A 89 -8.99 -19.38 -8.22
C LEU A 89 -8.22 -18.49 -7.20
N ARG A 90 -7.22 -17.77 -7.71
CA ARG A 90 -6.46 -16.74 -6.99
C ARG A 90 -6.59 -15.40 -7.72
N PRO A 91 -7.73 -14.73 -7.61
CA PRO A 91 -7.96 -13.49 -8.32
C PRO A 91 -7.17 -12.34 -7.72
N VAL A 92 -6.55 -11.57 -8.60
CA VAL A 92 -6.05 -10.22 -8.32
C VAL A 92 -7.05 -9.25 -8.91
N ALA A 93 -7.85 -8.62 -8.06
CA ALA A 93 -8.87 -7.67 -8.46
C ALA A 93 -8.31 -6.24 -8.40
N GLU A 94 -8.32 -5.52 -9.50
CA GLU A 94 -7.95 -4.11 -9.51
C GLU A 94 -9.15 -3.24 -9.18
N LEU A 95 -9.06 -2.53 -8.06
CA LEU A 95 -9.92 -1.42 -7.71
C LEU A 95 -9.15 -0.14 -8.09
N MET A 96 -9.38 0.39 -9.27
CA MET A 96 -8.54 1.41 -9.91
C MET A 96 -8.01 2.46 -8.92
N PHE A 97 -8.89 3.05 -8.10
CA PHE A 97 -8.53 3.89 -6.95
C PHE A 97 -9.20 3.34 -5.69
N MET A 98 -8.43 3.23 -4.60
CA MET A 98 -8.99 2.79 -3.31
C MET A 98 -10.12 3.70 -2.80
N ASP A 99 -10.23 4.93 -3.32
CA ASP A 99 -11.34 5.84 -3.08
C ASP A 99 -12.71 5.22 -3.43
N PHE A 100 -12.76 4.28 -4.38
CA PHE A 100 -14.00 3.66 -4.86
C PHE A 100 -14.48 2.47 -4.01
N PHE A 101 -13.73 2.13 -2.94
CA PHE A 101 -14.09 1.01 -2.07
C PHE A 101 -15.50 1.11 -1.48
N GLY A 102 -16.02 2.33 -1.31
CA GLY A 102 -17.36 2.54 -0.77
C GLY A 102 -18.47 1.83 -1.54
N VAL A 103 -18.31 1.69 -2.87
CA VAL A 103 -19.28 1.01 -3.75
C VAL A 103 -19.23 -0.51 -3.58
N CYS A 104 -18.07 -1.09 -3.28
CA CYS A 104 -17.85 -2.53 -3.16
C CYS A 104 -17.55 -3.00 -1.73
N HIS A 105 -17.73 -2.12 -0.74
CA HIS A 105 -17.31 -2.36 0.64
C HIS A 105 -17.95 -3.62 1.23
N ASP A 106 -19.22 -3.89 0.98
CA ASP A 106 -19.90 -5.10 1.49
C ASP A 106 -19.22 -6.38 1.01
N MET A 107 -18.83 -6.44 -0.27
CA MET A 107 -18.19 -7.63 -0.85
C MET A 107 -16.85 -7.94 -0.16
N LEU A 108 -16.14 -6.92 0.28
CA LEU A 108 -14.88 -7.07 1.00
C LEU A 108 -15.10 -7.23 2.51
N TYR A 109 -15.88 -6.33 3.13
CA TYR A 109 -16.08 -6.23 4.57
C TYR A 109 -16.91 -7.37 5.15
N ASN A 110 -18.09 -7.65 4.58
CA ASN A 110 -19.00 -8.66 5.08
C ASN A 110 -18.79 -10.04 4.45
N GLN A 111 -18.27 -10.10 3.22
CA GLN A 111 -18.13 -11.36 2.50
C GLN A 111 -16.69 -11.89 2.63
N ALA A 112 -15.74 -11.42 1.82
CA ALA A 112 -14.40 -11.98 1.72
C ALA A 112 -13.68 -12.06 3.08
N ALA A 113 -13.72 -10.99 3.87
CA ALA A 113 -13.08 -10.92 5.18
C ALA A 113 -13.62 -11.94 6.20
N LYS A 114 -14.84 -12.41 6.02
CA LYS A 114 -15.55 -13.26 7.02
C LYS A 114 -15.62 -14.73 6.62
N PHE A 115 -15.37 -15.09 5.37
CA PHE A 115 -15.56 -16.46 4.89
C PHE A 115 -14.81 -17.49 5.74
N ARG A 116 -13.53 -17.29 6.01
CA ARG A 116 -12.77 -18.24 6.84
C ARG A 116 -13.39 -18.44 8.21
N TYR A 117 -13.76 -17.37 8.88
CA TYR A 117 -14.35 -17.44 10.23
C TYR A 117 -15.73 -18.08 10.21
N MET A 118 -16.62 -17.64 9.31
CA MET A 118 -18.01 -18.13 9.22
C MET A 118 -18.09 -19.62 8.87
N PHE A 119 -17.17 -20.12 8.07
CA PHE A 119 -17.12 -21.54 7.68
C PHE A 119 -16.18 -22.38 8.55
N GLY A 120 -15.83 -21.90 9.75
CA GLY A 120 -15.03 -22.67 10.71
C GLY A 120 -13.64 -23.03 10.23
N GLY A 121 -13.00 -22.14 9.46
CA GLY A 121 -11.66 -22.35 8.90
C GLY A 121 -11.61 -23.21 7.63
N LYS A 122 -12.73 -23.75 7.16
CA LYS A 122 -12.76 -24.64 5.99
C LYS A 122 -12.74 -23.87 4.67
N ALA A 123 -13.35 -22.68 4.61
CA ALA A 123 -13.26 -21.81 3.45
C ALA A 123 -11.99 -20.99 3.45
N LYS A 124 -11.47 -20.73 2.27
CA LYS A 124 -10.36 -19.82 1.99
C LYS A 124 -10.86 -18.74 1.03
N ALA A 125 -10.28 -17.57 1.09
CA ALA A 125 -10.56 -16.47 0.17
C ALA A 125 -9.24 -15.89 -0.37
N PRO A 126 -8.45 -16.69 -1.13
CA PRO A 126 -7.17 -16.28 -1.66
C PRO A 126 -7.33 -15.24 -2.76
N MET A 127 -7.56 -14.00 -2.39
CA MET A 127 -7.73 -12.88 -3.31
C MET A 127 -6.91 -11.67 -2.89
N VAL A 128 -6.45 -10.92 -3.87
CA VAL A 128 -5.81 -9.62 -3.68
C VAL A 128 -6.71 -8.54 -4.27
N VAL A 129 -6.99 -7.50 -3.49
CA VAL A 129 -7.60 -6.27 -3.98
C VAL A 129 -6.50 -5.22 -4.03
N ARG A 130 -6.01 -4.91 -5.23
CA ARG A 130 -4.99 -3.89 -5.44
C ARG A 130 -5.61 -2.60 -5.97
N GLY A 131 -5.09 -1.46 -5.55
CA GLY A 131 -5.58 -0.17 -6.03
C GLY A 131 -4.68 0.98 -5.61
N MET A 132 -4.86 2.10 -6.34
CA MET A 132 -4.07 3.30 -6.14
C MET A 132 -4.55 4.08 -4.91
N ILE A 133 -3.58 4.67 -4.19
CA ILE A 133 -3.77 5.60 -3.08
C ILE A 133 -2.91 6.84 -3.26
N GLY A 134 -3.16 7.85 -2.42
CA GLY A 134 -2.24 8.97 -2.20
C GLY A 134 -2.49 10.19 -3.07
N ALA A 135 -2.05 11.33 -2.58
CA ALA A 135 -2.07 12.62 -3.27
C ALA A 135 -0.79 12.84 -4.10
N GLY A 136 -0.69 13.97 -4.79
CA GLY A 136 0.48 14.39 -5.55
C GLY A 136 0.34 14.38 -7.08
N PHE A 137 -0.86 14.05 -7.58
CA PHE A 137 -1.15 13.99 -9.03
C PHE A 137 -2.20 15.00 -9.49
N SER A 138 -2.63 15.89 -8.59
CA SER A 138 -3.77 16.80 -8.85
C SER A 138 -5.02 16.04 -9.32
N ALA A 139 -5.27 14.88 -8.70
CA ALA A 139 -6.41 14.03 -9.04
C ALA A 139 -7.65 14.35 -8.18
N ALA A 140 -7.58 15.39 -7.36
CA ALA A 140 -8.65 15.89 -6.49
C ALA A 140 -9.14 14.91 -5.40
N ALA A 141 -10.25 15.25 -4.76
CA ALA A 141 -10.73 14.64 -3.53
C ALA A 141 -11.15 13.17 -3.66
N GLN A 142 -11.60 12.77 -4.84
CA GLN A 142 -12.17 11.43 -5.07
C GLN A 142 -11.17 10.42 -5.67
N HIS A 143 -9.89 10.82 -5.87
CA HIS A 143 -8.87 10.00 -6.50
C HIS A 143 -7.51 10.11 -5.80
N SER A 144 -7.49 10.58 -4.56
CA SER A 144 -6.23 10.91 -3.87
C SER A 144 -6.20 10.52 -2.40
N GLN A 145 -7.19 9.79 -1.92
CA GLN A 145 -7.25 9.38 -0.52
C GLN A 145 -6.29 8.21 -0.23
N SER A 146 -5.89 8.09 1.02
CA SER A 146 -5.10 6.97 1.56
C SER A 146 -5.91 6.23 2.63
N PRO A 147 -6.91 5.41 2.25
CA PRO A 147 -7.89 4.84 3.18
C PRO A 147 -7.45 3.50 3.81
N TYR A 148 -6.17 3.12 3.79
CA TYR A 148 -5.69 1.83 4.30
C TYR A 148 -6.11 1.54 5.74
N HIS A 149 -6.24 2.57 6.59
CA HIS A 149 -6.71 2.42 7.97
C HIS A 149 -8.15 1.87 8.04
N ILE A 150 -9.01 2.21 7.08
CA ILE A 150 -10.40 1.71 7.04
C ILE A 150 -10.42 0.19 6.81
N PHE A 151 -9.56 -0.31 5.93
CA PHE A 151 -9.44 -1.75 5.70
C PHE A 151 -8.83 -2.47 6.90
N ALA A 152 -7.83 -1.85 7.56
CA ALA A 152 -7.16 -2.42 8.71
C ALA A 152 -8.09 -2.59 9.93
N THR A 153 -9.15 -1.78 10.06
CA THR A 153 -10.17 -1.95 11.11
C THR A 153 -11.08 -3.16 10.88
N THR A 154 -10.94 -3.86 9.74
CA THR A 154 -11.79 -5.00 9.38
C THR A 154 -11.10 -6.32 9.73
N PRO A 155 -11.52 -7.04 10.80
CA PRO A 155 -10.96 -8.35 11.11
C PRO A 155 -11.14 -9.32 9.93
N GLY A 156 -10.05 -9.98 9.56
CA GLY A 156 -10.00 -10.91 8.43
C GLY A 156 -9.38 -10.33 7.16
N LEU A 157 -9.07 -9.03 7.12
CA LEU A 157 -8.29 -8.42 6.03
C LEU A 157 -6.84 -8.22 6.44
N LYS A 158 -5.94 -8.46 5.50
CA LYS A 158 -4.54 -8.04 5.54
C LYS A 158 -4.36 -6.80 4.68
N VAL A 159 -3.53 -5.84 5.11
CA VAL A 159 -3.39 -4.54 4.44
C VAL A 159 -1.93 -4.18 4.25
N MET A 160 -1.51 -4.07 2.99
CA MET A 160 -0.15 -3.79 2.55
C MET A 160 -0.03 -2.39 1.97
N VAL A 161 1.06 -1.68 2.29
CA VAL A 161 1.32 -0.31 1.84
C VAL A 161 2.82 -0.14 1.53
N PRO A 162 3.35 -0.84 0.49
CA PRO A 162 4.77 -0.83 0.18
C PRO A 162 5.29 0.54 -0.27
N SER A 163 6.56 0.82 0.03
CA SER A 163 7.22 2.09 -0.29
C SER A 163 8.27 2.00 -1.39
N THR A 164 8.77 0.81 -1.74
CA THR A 164 9.87 0.63 -2.70
C THR A 164 9.55 -0.40 -3.79
N PRO A 165 10.28 -0.39 -4.93
CA PRO A 165 10.17 -1.45 -5.95
C PRO A 165 10.45 -2.86 -5.40
N TYR A 166 11.41 -2.99 -4.48
CA TYR A 166 11.71 -4.25 -3.81
C TYR A 166 10.52 -4.71 -2.96
N ASP A 167 9.97 -3.84 -2.13
CA ASP A 167 8.88 -4.20 -1.23
C ASP A 167 7.60 -4.54 -1.99
N VAL A 168 7.27 -3.76 -3.03
CA VAL A 168 6.04 -4.00 -3.79
C VAL A 168 6.05 -5.35 -4.48
N LYS A 169 7.18 -5.78 -5.07
CA LYS A 169 7.27 -7.10 -5.70
C LYS A 169 7.14 -8.22 -4.67
N GLY A 170 7.95 -8.19 -3.62
CA GLY A 170 8.00 -9.25 -2.63
C GLY A 170 6.70 -9.39 -1.83
N LEU A 171 6.07 -8.28 -1.45
CA LEU A 171 4.77 -8.28 -0.75
C LEU A 171 3.62 -8.69 -1.67
N LEU A 172 3.63 -8.30 -2.96
CA LEU A 172 2.57 -8.69 -3.89
C LEU A 172 2.62 -10.19 -4.20
N ILE A 173 3.80 -10.75 -4.41
CA ILE A 173 3.98 -12.20 -4.55
C ILE A 173 3.47 -12.93 -3.31
N GLN A 174 3.83 -12.45 -2.11
CA GLN A 174 3.34 -13.00 -0.85
C GLN A 174 1.81 -12.90 -0.76
N ALA A 175 1.22 -11.78 -1.17
CA ALA A 175 -0.23 -11.56 -1.15
C ALA A 175 -0.98 -12.52 -2.10
N ILE A 176 -0.46 -12.74 -3.30
CA ILE A 176 -1.05 -13.68 -4.27
C ILE A 176 -1.01 -15.13 -3.76
N ARG A 177 0.02 -15.48 -3.01
CA ARG A 177 0.19 -16.82 -2.43
C ARG A 177 -0.56 -17.04 -1.12
N ASP A 178 -1.06 -15.97 -0.50
CA ASP A 178 -1.81 -16.07 0.76
C ASP A 178 -3.20 -16.69 0.54
N ASP A 179 -3.72 -17.35 1.55
CA ASP A 179 -5.04 -18.01 1.51
C ASP A 179 -6.18 -17.13 2.04
N ASP A 180 -5.87 -15.92 2.51
CA ASP A 180 -6.82 -14.94 3.03
C ASP A 180 -6.81 -13.65 2.19
N PRO A 181 -7.87 -12.83 2.25
CA PRO A 181 -7.96 -11.64 1.43
C PRO A 181 -6.94 -10.57 1.86
N VAL A 182 -6.23 -10.03 0.87
CA VAL A 182 -5.24 -8.97 1.04
C VAL A 182 -5.67 -7.72 0.31
N VAL A 183 -5.69 -6.58 0.99
CA VAL A 183 -5.82 -5.24 0.38
C VAL A 183 -4.40 -4.70 0.16
N PHE A 184 -4.09 -4.38 -1.08
CA PHE A 184 -2.78 -3.99 -1.53
C PHE A 184 -2.80 -2.56 -2.08
N CYS A 185 -2.33 -1.61 -1.27
CA CYS A 185 -2.40 -0.18 -1.54
C CYS A 185 -1.13 0.30 -2.24
N GLU A 186 -1.25 0.75 -3.47
CA GLU A 186 -0.14 1.25 -4.30
C GLU A 186 -0.16 2.78 -4.35
N HIS A 187 0.85 3.43 -3.78
CA HIS A 187 0.91 4.89 -3.82
C HIS A 187 1.32 5.39 -5.21
N LYS A 188 0.40 6.03 -5.92
CA LYS A 188 0.60 6.41 -7.34
C LYS A 188 1.80 7.33 -7.59
N ALA A 189 2.19 8.16 -6.63
CA ALA A 189 3.39 8.98 -6.75
C ALA A 189 4.70 8.18 -6.73
N LEU A 190 4.64 6.88 -6.38
CA LEU A 190 5.82 6.01 -6.35
C LEU A 190 6.01 5.19 -7.64
N TYR A 191 5.06 5.19 -8.57
CA TYR A 191 5.12 4.31 -9.73
C TYR A 191 6.36 4.45 -10.61
N ASP A 192 6.97 5.63 -10.65
CA ASP A 192 8.17 5.91 -11.45
C ASP A 192 9.48 5.90 -10.64
N ILE A 193 9.43 5.71 -9.32
CA ILE A 193 10.66 5.54 -8.55
C ILE A 193 11.36 4.25 -8.96
N LYS A 194 12.68 4.30 -8.97
CA LYS A 194 13.53 3.18 -9.37
C LYS A 194 14.25 2.58 -8.16
N GLY A 195 14.44 1.27 -8.19
CA GLY A 195 15.20 0.55 -7.19
C GLY A 195 15.72 -0.78 -7.72
N GLU A 196 16.62 -1.37 -6.97
CA GLU A 196 17.12 -2.71 -7.24
C GLU A 196 16.08 -3.76 -6.83
N VAL A 197 15.79 -4.69 -7.74
CA VAL A 197 14.82 -5.77 -7.52
C VAL A 197 15.45 -7.09 -8.00
N PRO A 198 15.37 -8.19 -7.23
CA PRO A 198 15.73 -9.52 -7.70
C PRO A 198 14.90 -9.91 -8.92
N GLU A 199 15.52 -10.51 -9.92
CA GLU A 199 14.82 -11.00 -11.12
C GLU A 199 13.95 -12.21 -10.79
N GLU A 200 14.44 -13.08 -9.91
CA GLU A 200 13.69 -14.25 -9.43
C GLU A 200 12.51 -13.84 -8.50
N PRO A 201 11.44 -14.65 -8.45
CA PRO A 201 10.37 -14.45 -7.46
C PRO A 201 10.89 -14.59 -6.03
N TYR A 202 10.46 -13.70 -5.17
CA TYR A 202 10.72 -13.75 -3.72
C TYR A 202 9.53 -13.22 -2.95
N THR A 203 9.46 -13.53 -1.67
CA THR A 203 8.40 -13.06 -0.77
C THR A 203 8.98 -12.25 0.37
N ILE A 204 8.18 -11.30 0.85
CA ILE A 204 8.43 -10.58 2.11
C ILE A 204 7.33 -10.98 3.07
N PRO A 205 7.65 -11.48 4.27
CA PRO A 205 6.66 -11.84 5.27
C PRO A 205 5.82 -10.62 5.69
N PHE A 206 4.53 -10.83 5.91
CA PHE A 206 3.67 -9.81 6.49
C PHE A 206 3.97 -9.59 7.96
N GLY A 207 3.78 -8.37 8.46
CA GLY A 207 4.06 -8.02 9.84
C GLY A 207 5.55 -7.92 10.16
N VAL A 208 6.38 -7.59 9.17
CA VAL A 208 7.82 -7.33 9.35
C VAL A 208 8.15 -5.97 8.77
N ALA A 209 8.51 -5.03 9.62
CA ALA A 209 8.90 -3.68 9.23
C ALA A 209 10.25 -3.65 8.51
N ASN A 210 10.49 -2.58 7.76
CA ASN A 210 11.79 -2.27 7.16
C ASN A 210 12.41 -1.05 7.84
N TYR A 211 13.60 -1.22 8.34
CA TYR A 211 14.42 -0.12 8.86
C TYR A 211 15.21 0.46 7.68
N THR A 212 14.63 1.47 7.02
CA THR A 212 15.25 2.08 5.84
C THR A 212 16.46 2.92 6.20
N ARG A 213 16.60 3.25 7.49
CA ARG A 213 17.72 3.93 8.08
C ARG A 213 17.82 3.59 9.56
N GLU A 214 19.01 3.26 10.02
CA GLU A 214 19.32 3.12 11.46
C GLU A 214 19.60 4.47 12.09
N GLY A 215 19.22 4.65 13.36
CA GLY A 215 19.42 5.87 14.12
C GLY A 215 19.26 5.66 15.63
N THR A 216 19.71 6.62 16.43
CA THR A 216 19.77 6.50 17.89
C THR A 216 19.05 7.60 18.66
N ASP A 217 18.72 8.73 18.02
CA ASP A 217 18.20 9.91 18.71
C ASP A 217 16.67 10.02 18.64
N VAL A 218 16.08 9.68 17.48
CA VAL A 218 14.64 9.77 17.21
C VAL A 218 14.23 8.75 16.17
N THR A 219 13.06 8.14 16.35
CA THR A 219 12.42 7.26 15.38
C THR A 219 11.37 8.03 14.59
N ILE A 220 11.44 7.98 13.25
CA ILE A 220 10.35 8.37 12.36
C ILE A 220 9.68 7.11 11.85
N ILE A 221 8.37 6.96 12.08
CA ILE A 221 7.56 5.90 11.50
C ILE A 221 6.77 6.48 10.35
N ALA A 222 6.91 5.92 9.14
CA ALA A 222 6.30 6.45 7.93
C ALA A 222 5.85 5.34 6.98
N LEU A 223 4.82 5.60 6.15
CA LEU A 223 4.31 4.67 5.15
C LEU A 223 4.41 5.24 3.72
N ALA A 224 4.54 4.36 2.74
CA ALA A 224 4.51 4.68 1.32
C ALA A 224 5.41 5.88 0.94
N ALA A 225 4.84 6.92 0.30
CA ALA A 225 5.58 8.11 -0.13
C ALA A 225 6.21 8.89 1.03
N MET A 226 5.67 8.77 2.24
CA MET A 226 6.20 9.45 3.41
C MET A 226 7.55 8.88 3.89
N VAL A 227 7.84 7.61 3.60
CA VAL A 227 9.14 6.98 3.89
C VAL A 227 10.28 7.72 3.18
N HIS A 228 10.06 8.07 1.90
CA HIS A 228 11.07 8.80 1.11
C HIS A 228 11.32 10.21 1.66
N LYS A 229 10.25 10.90 2.09
CA LYS A 229 10.39 12.22 2.74
C LYS A 229 11.05 12.12 4.10
N ALA A 230 10.75 11.08 4.88
CA ALA A 230 11.41 10.83 6.16
C ALA A 230 12.92 10.60 6.00
N ASN A 231 13.33 9.77 5.03
CA ASN A 231 14.74 9.55 4.72
C ASN A 231 15.45 10.83 4.26
N GLN A 232 14.78 11.64 3.42
CA GLN A 232 15.32 12.93 2.98
C GLN A 232 15.58 13.89 4.15
N VAL A 233 14.66 13.94 5.11
CA VAL A 233 14.82 14.72 6.35
C VAL A 233 15.93 14.15 7.22
N ALA A 234 15.98 12.83 7.35
CA ALA A 234 17.04 12.16 8.11
C ALA A 234 18.44 12.45 7.55
N ASP A 235 18.60 12.47 6.22
CA ASP A 235 19.86 12.84 5.57
C ASP A 235 20.29 14.28 5.91
N LYS A 236 19.34 15.21 5.87
CA LYS A 236 19.60 16.61 6.24
C LYS A 236 20.02 16.74 7.70
N LEU A 237 19.30 16.10 8.61
CA LEU A 237 19.53 16.18 10.05
C LEU A 237 20.83 15.47 10.48
N ALA A 238 21.26 14.44 9.77
CA ALA A 238 22.53 13.78 10.01
C ALA A 238 23.74 14.71 9.82
N ALA A 239 23.67 15.68 8.89
CA ALA A 239 24.69 16.69 8.70
C ALA A 239 24.82 17.64 9.91
N GLU A 240 23.79 17.70 10.76
CA GLU A 240 23.74 18.49 11.99
C GLU A 240 24.00 17.64 13.24
N GLY A 241 24.32 16.35 13.07
CA GLY A 241 24.64 15.42 14.16
C GLY A 241 23.42 14.80 14.84
N ILE A 242 22.22 14.89 14.24
CA ILE A 242 21.00 14.22 14.74
C ILE A 242 20.85 12.88 14.02
N SER A 243 20.87 11.78 14.77
CA SER A 243 20.77 10.41 14.28
C SER A 243 19.32 9.93 14.25
N VAL A 244 18.72 9.97 13.07
CA VAL A 244 17.32 9.62 12.85
C VAL A 244 17.18 8.18 12.36
N GLU A 245 16.41 7.36 13.06
CA GLU A 245 15.94 6.07 12.57
C GLU A 245 14.67 6.26 11.73
N VAL A 246 14.54 5.53 10.61
CA VAL A 246 13.34 5.56 9.78
C VAL A 246 12.80 4.15 9.63
N VAL A 247 11.61 3.94 10.17
CA VAL A 247 10.88 2.67 10.14
C VAL A 247 9.73 2.76 9.15
N ASP A 248 9.73 1.87 8.17
CA ASP A 248 8.61 1.60 7.26
C ASP A 248 7.89 0.33 7.71
N PRO A 249 6.70 0.41 8.28
CA PRO A 249 5.93 -0.77 8.64
C PRO A 249 5.61 -1.70 7.48
N ARG A 250 5.55 -1.20 6.22
CA ARG A 250 5.15 -1.94 5.00
C ARG A 250 3.74 -2.51 5.05
N THR A 251 3.31 -2.95 6.23
CA THR A 251 2.02 -3.61 6.48
C THR A 251 1.31 -2.94 7.64
N VAL A 252 0.02 -2.65 7.44
CA VAL A 252 -0.83 -2.03 8.45
C VAL A 252 -1.57 -3.10 9.25
N SER A 253 -1.88 -4.23 8.61
CA SER A 253 -2.49 -5.42 9.21
C SER A 253 -1.99 -6.68 8.49
N PRO A 254 -1.24 -7.59 9.14
CA PRO A 254 -0.71 -7.45 10.50
C PRO A 254 0.36 -6.36 10.61
N LEU A 255 0.45 -5.71 11.74
CA LEU A 255 1.48 -4.73 12.07
C LEU A 255 2.67 -5.40 12.77
N ASP A 256 3.87 -4.95 12.50
CA ASP A 256 5.09 -5.31 13.26
C ASP A 256 5.14 -4.52 14.58
N GLU A 257 4.27 -4.87 15.52
CA GLU A 257 4.20 -4.17 16.80
C GLU A 257 5.52 -4.27 17.59
N ASP A 258 6.13 -5.45 17.61
CA ASP A 258 7.34 -5.70 18.39
C ASP A 258 8.53 -4.92 17.84
N GLY A 259 8.76 -4.93 16.52
CA GLY A 259 9.81 -4.16 15.86
C GLY A 259 9.63 -2.65 16.05
N ILE A 260 8.41 -2.15 15.90
CA ILE A 260 8.11 -0.73 16.15
C ILE A 260 8.38 -0.34 17.62
N LEU A 261 7.97 -1.17 18.56
CA LEU A 261 8.19 -0.89 20.00
C LEU A 261 9.67 -0.99 20.40
N GLU A 262 10.43 -1.88 19.77
CA GLU A 262 11.88 -1.97 19.96
C GLU A 262 12.57 -0.67 19.51
N SER A 263 12.26 -0.19 18.30
CA SER A 263 12.75 1.07 17.76
C SER A 263 12.41 2.26 18.69
N VAL A 264 11.13 2.36 19.05
CA VAL A 264 10.66 3.43 19.95
C VAL A 264 11.35 3.41 21.31
N THR A 265 11.54 2.22 21.87
CA THR A 265 12.20 2.04 23.17
C THR A 265 13.69 2.42 23.10
N SER A 266 14.35 2.13 21.98
CA SER A 266 15.75 2.46 21.76
C SER A 266 16.00 3.98 21.73
N THR A 267 15.20 4.74 21.00
CA THR A 267 15.37 6.18 20.84
C THR A 267 14.67 7.00 21.92
N GLY A 268 13.50 6.56 22.33
CA GLY A 268 12.60 7.25 23.29
C GLY A 268 11.91 8.48 22.71
N ARG A 269 12.11 8.81 21.43
CA ARG A 269 11.49 9.97 20.75
C ARG A 269 10.87 9.50 19.44
N VAL A 270 9.63 9.93 19.18
CA VAL A 270 8.84 9.41 18.06
C VAL A 270 8.15 10.50 17.28
N VAL A 271 8.31 10.45 15.97
CA VAL A 271 7.53 11.20 14.98
C VAL A 271 6.82 10.21 14.08
N ILE A 272 5.50 10.31 13.97
CA ILE A 272 4.70 9.48 13.06
C ILE A 272 4.29 10.34 11.86
N VAL A 273 4.60 9.89 10.65
CA VAL A 273 4.30 10.62 9.41
C VAL A 273 3.33 9.78 8.58
N ASP A 274 2.12 10.30 8.40
CA ASP A 274 1.04 9.55 7.77
C ASP A 274 0.24 10.45 6.83
N GLU A 275 -0.03 9.99 5.61
CA GLU A 275 -0.85 10.68 4.61
C GLU A 275 -2.34 10.29 4.71
N SER A 276 -2.71 9.38 5.60
CA SER A 276 -4.11 9.03 5.82
C SER A 276 -4.88 10.13 6.58
N ALA A 277 -6.16 9.89 6.83
CA ALA A 277 -7.00 10.85 7.54
C ALA A 277 -6.38 11.29 8.88
N ALA A 278 -6.40 12.59 9.13
CA ALA A 278 -5.84 13.19 10.36
C ALA A 278 -6.58 12.77 11.65
N ARG A 279 -7.78 12.20 11.52
CA ARG A 279 -8.55 11.67 12.65
C ARG A 279 -8.86 10.20 12.42
N LEU A 280 -8.66 9.39 13.45
CA LEU A 280 -8.90 7.94 13.41
C LEU A 280 -8.10 7.23 12.30
N GLY A 281 -7.04 7.88 11.79
CA GLY A 281 -6.11 7.32 10.85
C GLY A 281 -5.03 6.47 11.52
N PHE A 282 -4.16 5.87 10.74
CA PHE A 282 -3.11 4.96 11.20
C PHE A 282 -2.14 5.60 12.19
N ALA A 283 -1.81 6.90 12.03
CA ALA A 283 -0.96 7.62 12.98
C ALA A 283 -1.54 7.62 14.40
N HIS A 284 -2.86 7.67 14.55
CA HIS A 284 -3.51 7.66 15.86
C HIS A 284 -3.47 6.27 16.50
N ASP A 285 -3.63 5.22 15.71
CA ASP A 285 -3.52 3.83 16.16
C ASP A 285 -2.11 3.54 16.66
N LEU A 286 -1.09 3.92 15.89
CA LEU A 286 0.32 3.82 16.31
C LEU A 286 0.61 4.63 17.57
N ALA A 287 0.12 5.86 17.66
CA ALA A 287 0.33 6.69 18.85
C ALA A 287 -0.32 6.06 20.09
N ALA A 288 -1.52 5.48 19.95
CA ALA A 288 -2.19 4.77 21.04
C ALA A 288 -1.43 3.50 21.45
N LEU A 289 -0.96 2.71 20.49
CA LEU A 289 -0.13 1.52 20.73
C LEU A 289 1.13 1.88 21.52
N ILE A 290 1.89 2.86 21.03
CA ILE A 290 3.13 3.32 21.66
C ILE A 290 2.88 3.88 23.05
N ALA A 291 1.87 4.77 23.21
CA ALA A 291 1.53 5.34 24.50
C ALA A 291 1.06 4.28 25.51
N THR A 292 0.46 3.20 25.06
CA THR A 292 -0.01 2.13 25.93
C THR A 292 1.11 1.19 26.34
N LYS A 293 2.00 0.83 25.40
CA LYS A 293 3.00 -0.22 25.62
C LYS A 293 4.41 0.29 25.94
N ALA A 294 4.74 1.53 25.54
CA ALA A 294 6.07 2.13 25.71
C ALA A 294 6.07 3.49 26.42
N PHE A 295 5.02 3.84 27.16
CA PHE A 295 4.87 5.15 27.80
C PHE A 295 6.08 5.56 28.65
N TYR A 296 6.59 4.67 29.48
CA TYR A 296 7.69 4.95 30.41
C TYR A 296 9.06 5.03 29.73
N GLN A 297 9.18 4.64 28.46
CA GLN A 297 10.38 4.76 27.64
C GLN A 297 10.42 6.06 26.84
N LEU A 298 9.29 6.75 26.72
CA LEU A 298 9.21 8.02 26.00
C LEU A 298 9.91 9.14 26.75
N LYS A 299 10.79 9.86 26.05
CA LYS A 299 11.50 11.05 26.51
C LYS A 299 10.79 12.36 26.11
N ALA A 300 9.85 12.27 25.16
CA ALA A 300 9.10 13.40 24.63
C ALA A 300 7.67 12.96 24.27
N PRO A 301 6.71 13.88 24.15
CA PRO A 301 5.40 13.57 23.58
C PRO A 301 5.53 13.09 22.12
N ILE A 302 4.71 12.11 21.73
CA ILE A 302 4.63 11.64 20.33
C ILE A 302 4.11 12.79 19.46
N ILE A 303 4.79 13.07 18.34
CA ILE A 303 4.32 14.05 17.36
C ILE A 303 3.85 13.33 16.09
N MET A 304 2.64 13.66 15.68
CA MET A 304 2.06 13.17 14.42
C MET A 304 2.09 14.27 13.36
N VAL A 305 2.61 13.96 12.19
CA VAL A 305 2.63 14.84 11.00
C VAL A 305 1.67 14.25 9.99
N THR A 306 0.44 14.78 9.97
CA THR A 306 -0.64 14.32 9.10
C THR A 306 -1.16 15.48 8.24
N PRO A 307 -1.92 15.21 7.16
CA PRO A 307 -2.64 16.25 6.45
C PRO A 307 -3.65 16.95 7.36
N PRO A 308 -4.16 18.14 6.98
CA PRO A 308 -5.34 18.71 7.64
C PRO A 308 -6.56 17.81 7.42
N HIS A 309 -7.52 17.82 8.34
CA HIS A 309 -8.75 17.02 8.23
C HIS A 309 -9.74 17.64 7.22
N THR A 310 -9.35 17.62 5.95
CA THR A 310 -10.10 18.16 4.80
C THR A 310 -9.93 17.21 3.61
N PRO A 311 -10.85 17.23 2.63
CA PRO A 311 -10.63 16.56 1.36
C PRO A 311 -9.35 17.05 0.66
N VAL A 312 -8.78 16.20 -0.19
CA VAL A 312 -7.57 16.54 -0.98
C VAL A 312 -7.91 17.62 -2.01
N PRO A 313 -7.16 18.73 -2.06
CA PRO A 313 -7.40 19.79 -3.04
C PRO A 313 -7.03 19.37 -4.47
N PHE A 314 -7.71 19.97 -5.47
CA PHE A 314 -7.36 19.79 -6.88
C PHE A 314 -6.16 20.64 -7.30
N SER A 315 -6.08 21.89 -6.82
CA SER A 315 -4.98 22.80 -7.17
C SER A 315 -3.63 22.23 -6.76
N PRO A 316 -2.62 22.13 -7.65
CA PRO A 316 -1.30 21.59 -7.31
C PRO A 316 -0.65 22.28 -6.11
N VAL A 317 -0.80 23.62 -6.01
CA VAL A 317 -0.23 24.40 -4.89
C VAL A 317 -0.89 24.03 -3.57
N LEU A 318 -2.23 23.88 -3.57
CA LEU A 318 -2.97 23.50 -2.37
C LEU A 318 -2.76 22.03 -2.01
N GLU A 319 -2.68 21.14 -3.01
CA GLU A 319 -2.37 19.73 -2.81
C GLU A 319 -0.99 19.55 -2.16
N GLN A 320 0.04 20.26 -2.64
CA GLN A 320 1.38 20.23 -2.03
C GLN A 320 1.39 20.79 -0.60
N ALA A 321 0.59 21.82 -0.31
CA ALA A 321 0.43 22.33 1.05
C ALA A 321 -0.35 21.36 1.97
N TRP A 322 -1.22 20.53 1.40
CA TRP A 322 -2.01 19.53 2.12
C TRP A 322 -1.15 18.33 2.53
N ILE A 323 -0.30 17.82 1.63
CA ILE A 323 0.56 16.65 1.88
C ILE A 323 1.59 16.98 2.99
N PRO A 324 1.89 16.07 3.94
CA PRO A 324 2.99 16.24 4.87
C PRO A 324 4.30 16.59 4.15
N SER A 325 4.86 17.77 4.41
CA SER A 325 6.09 18.23 3.77
C SER A 325 7.33 17.85 4.58
N ALA A 326 8.49 17.81 3.92
CA ALA A 326 9.78 17.61 4.58
C ALA A 326 10.02 18.64 5.71
N ASP A 327 9.66 19.92 5.49
CA ASP A 327 9.82 20.96 6.51
C ASP A 327 8.96 20.70 7.75
N ARG A 328 7.72 20.19 7.57
CA ARG A 328 6.86 19.82 8.70
C ARG A 328 7.41 18.62 9.46
N ILE A 329 7.97 17.64 8.77
CA ILE A 329 8.62 16.47 9.38
C ILE A 329 9.85 16.90 10.15
N GLU A 330 10.72 17.72 9.56
CA GLU A 330 11.90 18.28 10.22
C GLU A 330 11.54 19.07 11.48
N ALA A 331 10.57 19.97 11.39
CA ALA A 331 10.09 20.74 12.55
C ALA A 331 9.57 19.84 13.69
N ALA A 332 8.91 18.73 13.35
CA ALA A 332 8.47 17.73 14.32
C ALA A 332 9.64 17.02 15.00
N VAL A 333 10.66 16.62 14.22
CA VAL A 333 11.89 16.02 14.77
C VAL A 333 12.60 16.98 15.73
N ARG A 334 12.82 18.23 15.30
CA ARG A 334 13.45 19.23 16.18
C ARG A 334 12.69 19.41 17.48
N LYS A 335 11.37 19.48 17.40
CA LYS A 335 10.51 19.65 18.58
C LYS A 335 10.59 18.48 19.56
N VAL A 336 10.67 17.21 19.11
CA VAL A 336 10.85 16.08 20.04
C VAL A 336 12.27 15.99 20.60
N MET A 337 13.24 16.61 19.91
CA MET A 337 14.63 16.69 20.40
C MET A 337 14.84 17.76 21.47
N GLU A 338 13.99 18.80 21.53
CA GLU A 338 14.03 19.87 22.53
C GLU A 338 13.41 19.46 23.88
N ALA A 339 12.63 18.40 23.93
CA ALA A 339 11.96 17.90 25.12
C ALA A 339 12.88 16.95 25.89
#